data_dd9d50976a7320ff828db7d6bb575fb6
#
_entry.id   dd9d50976a7320ff828db7d6bb575fb6
#
_cell.length_a   1.000
_cell.length_b   1.000
_cell.length_c   1.000
_cell.angle_alpha   90.00
_cell.angle_beta   90.00
_cell.angle_gamma   90.00
#
_symmetry.space_group_name_H-M   'P 1'
#
loop_
_entity.id
_entity.type
_entity.pdbx_description
1 polymer ?
#
loop_
_entity_poly.entity_id
_entity_poly.type
_entity_poly.pdbx_seq_one_letter_code
_entity_poly.pdbx_strand_id
1 'polypeptide(L)'
;MKRVIILLVLATASALCFADVPAWLKRPEKEYPSSEFIRAIGEGTSAKSAQNAAVADISLFFDTKTDVVTLAVKESSAILVDDKSMFASNQSYQQIAHISSNAEFFCVKFTDSYYDKKSDTYSVLAYINKKDAAQIYTARINALMDSIETYRFYAKNEKEPFLAIAALRKAQVLASLAEKYIHNETIIVPSDSAKFQNALKTIALIPNERTALKKGLTFSISIIQKEKRFDPLFSTVASILEKDGYAYAVENALYRIILDVSCLEEGYDAGNFVRPSLDVLILNNAGEGVYTYSKAYARVGGKTLEQAYTRAVTKIKQDLQTNFLAE
;
A
#
# COMPACT_ATOMS: atom_id res chain seq x y z
N MET A 1 44.80 -70.37 -38.37
CA MET A 1 43.74 -69.66 -37.68
C MET A 1 44.33 -68.32 -37.18
N LYS A 2 44.14 -67.26 -37.93
CA LYS A 2 44.62 -65.90 -37.56
C LYS A 2 43.42 -65.11 -37.09
N ARG A 3 43.42 -64.70 -35.81
CA ARG A 3 42.43 -63.83 -35.21
C ARG A 3 42.78 -62.40 -35.54
N VAL A 4 41.94 -61.75 -36.33
CA VAL A 4 42.01 -60.31 -36.58
C VAL A 4 41.20 -59.61 -35.48
N ILE A 5 41.89 -58.84 -34.65
CA ILE A 5 41.29 -57.96 -33.64
C ILE A 5 41.03 -56.66 -34.32
N ILE A 6 39.74 -56.29 -34.55
CA ILE A 6 39.32 -55.01 -35.02
C ILE A 6 39.16 -54.10 -33.79
N LEU A 7 40.08 -53.13 -33.65
CA LEU A 7 40.01 -52.10 -32.62
C LEU A 7 39.04 -51.02 -33.14
N LEU A 8 37.80 -51.00 -32.58
CA LEU A 8 36.82 -49.96 -32.85
C LEU A 8 37.14 -48.75 -31.96
N VAL A 9 37.79 -47.72 -32.53
CA VAL A 9 38.01 -46.45 -31.87
C VAL A 9 36.69 -45.67 -31.93
N LEU A 10 35.95 -45.68 -30.81
CA LEU A 10 34.80 -44.80 -30.61
C LEU A 10 35.32 -43.35 -30.37
N ALA A 11 35.37 -42.56 -31.41
CA ALA A 11 35.54 -41.13 -31.28
C ALA A 11 34.27 -40.53 -30.73
N THR A 12 34.17 -40.38 -29.41
CA THR A 12 33.15 -39.52 -28.78
C THR A 12 33.45 -38.09 -29.14
N ALA A 13 32.83 -37.60 -30.21
CA ALA A 13 32.74 -36.19 -30.48
C ALA A 13 31.91 -35.53 -29.34
N SER A 14 32.60 -35.04 -28.32
CA SER A 14 32.00 -34.14 -27.36
C SER A 14 31.63 -32.87 -28.13
N ALA A 15 30.39 -32.82 -28.62
CA ALA A 15 29.81 -31.59 -29.12
C ALA A 15 29.81 -30.61 -27.92
N LEU A 16 30.84 -29.78 -27.87
CA LEU A 16 30.82 -28.57 -27.07
C LEU A 16 29.69 -27.70 -27.66
N CYS A 17 28.46 -27.86 -27.14
CA CYS A 17 27.40 -26.91 -27.34
C CYS A 17 27.89 -25.58 -26.73
N PHE A 18 28.57 -24.79 -27.54
CA PHE A 18 28.64 -23.34 -27.27
C PHE A 18 27.20 -22.86 -27.37
N ALA A 19 26.55 -22.63 -26.24
CA ALA A 19 25.22 -22.06 -26.24
C ALA A 19 25.34 -20.73 -27.02
N ASP A 20 24.74 -20.71 -28.22
CA ASP A 20 24.76 -19.52 -29.06
C ASP A 20 24.08 -18.39 -28.28
N VAL A 21 24.66 -17.19 -28.33
CA VAL A 21 24.06 -16.03 -27.65
C VAL A 21 22.60 -15.90 -28.09
N PRO A 22 21.62 -15.86 -27.17
CA PRO A 22 20.19 -15.87 -27.50
C PRO A 22 19.79 -14.72 -28.42
N ALA A 23 18.79 -14.94 -29.26
CA ALA A 23 18.29 -13.92 -30.20
C ALA A 23 17.80 -12.66 -29.45
N TRP A 24 17.16 -12.83 -28.30
CA TRP A 24 16.69 -11.73 -27.46
C TRP A 24 17.82 -10.85 -26.89
N LEU A 25 19.03 -11.40 -26.74
CA LEU A 25 20.20 -10.63 -26.28
C LEU A 25 20.92 -9.96 -27.46
N LYS A 26 21.02 -10.67 -28.63
CA LYS A 26 21.64 -10.13 -29.84
C LYS A 26 20.80 -9.04 -30.50
N ARG A 27 19.49 -9.20 -30.56
CA ARG A 27 18.56 -8.32 -31.29
C ARG A 27 17.23 -8.17 -30.50
N PRO A 28 17.27 -7.53 -29.32
CA PRO A 28 16.11 -7.44 -28.44
C PRO A 28 14.92 -6.72 -29.10
N GLU A 29 15.17 -5.70 -29.94
CA GLU A 29 14.10 -4.98 -30.63
C GLU A 29 13.38 -5.82 -31.68
N LYS A 30 14.04 -6.81 -32.27
CA LYS A 30 13.42 -7.69 -33.25
C LYS A 30 12.52 -8.74 -32.56
N GLU A 31 12.98 -9.30 -31.45
CA GLU A 31 12.27 -10.35 -30.72
C GLU A 31 11.17 -9.80 -29.79
N TYR A 32 11.41 -8.62 -29.21
CA TYR A 32 10.51 -7.91 -28.30
C TYR A 32 10.41 -6.45 -28.71
N PRO A 33 9.70 -6.10 -29.81
CA PRO A 33 9.62 -4.73 -30.32
C PRO A 33 8.98 -3.79 -29.29
N SER A 34 9.54 -2.58 -29.16
CA SER A 34 9.10 -1.56 -28.20
C SER A 34 7.67 -1.06 -28.45
N SER A 35 7.14 -1.26 -29.66
CA SER A 35 5.72 -1.03 -29.97
C SER A 35 4.78 -1.96 -29.21
N GLU A 36 5.20 -3.20 -28.92
CA GLU A 36 4.37 -4.25 -28.29
C GLU A 36 4.80 -4.59 -26.88
N PHE A 37 6.06 -4.33 -26.53
CA PHE A 37 6.64 -4.73 -25.26
C PHE A 37 7.29 -3.55 -24.55
N ILE A 38 7.22 -3.58 -23.21
CA ILE A 38 8.14 -2.91 -22.30
C ILE A 38 9.16 -3.96 -21.91
N ARG A 39 10.44 -3.68 -22.03
CA ARG A 39 11.49 -4.65 -21.75
C ARG A 39 12.73 -4.02 -21.14
N ALA A 40 13.45 -4.83 -20.36
CA ALA A 40 14.77 -4.51 -19.84
C ALA A 40 15.65 -5.76 -19.77
N ILE A 41 16.96 -5.59 -19.97
CA ILE A 41 17.94 -6.66 -19.82
C ILE A 41 18.71 -6.38 -18.53
N GLY A 42 18.62 -7.30 -17.57
CA GLY A 42 19.39 -7.25 -16.35
C GLY A 42 20.58 -8.20 -16.41
N GLU A 43 21.67 -7.79 -15.81
CA GLU A 43 22.90 -8.58 -15.66
C GLU A 43 23.26 -8.78 -14.20
N GLY A 44 23.95 -9.88 -13.90
CA GLY A 44 24.36 -10.16 -12.52
C GLY A 44 25.21 -11.43 -12.40
N THR A 45 25.75 -11.65 -11.21
CA THR A 45 26.59 -12.81 -10.89
C THR A 45 25.78 -14.11 -10.72
N SER A 46 24.45 -14.04 -10.78
CA SER A 46 23.54 -15.19 -10.76
C SER A 46 22.28 -14.86 -11.58
N ALA A 47 21.56 -15.90 -12.04
CA ALA A 47 20.28 -15.72 -12.73
C ALA A 47 19.29 -14.88 -11.91
N LYS A 48 19.25 -15.07 -10.58
CA LYS A 48 18.37 -14.30 -9.69
C LYS A 48 18.76 -12.82 -9.59
N SER A 49 20.06 -12.51 -9.50
CA SER A 49 20.52 -11.11 -9.50
C SER A 49 20.26 -10.43 -10.82
N ALA A 50 20.42 -11.12 -11.96
CA ALA A 50 20.09 -10.63 -13.28
C ALA A 50 18.57 -10.35 -13.40
N GLN A 51 17.71 -11.25 -12.92
CA GLN A 51 16.26 -11.00 -12.88
C GLN A 51 15.90 -9.76 -12.05
N ASN A 52 16.50 -9.61 -10.86
CA ASN A 52 16.25 -8.47 -10.00
C ASN A 52 16.68 -7.15 -10.67
N ALA A 53 17.82 -7.13 -11.35
CA ALA A 53 18.30 -5.97 -12.11
C ALA A 53 17.33 -5.61 -13.24
N ALA A 54 16.87 -6.61 -14.03
CA ALA A 54 15.91 -6.38 -15.10
C ALA A 54 14.57 -5.82 -14.58
N VAL A 55 14.08 -6.30 -13.42
CA VAL A 55 12.87 -5.77 -12.78
C VAL A 55 13.08 -4.33 -12.31
N ALA A 56 14.24 -4.03 -11.73
CA ALA A 56 14.56 -2.66 -11.29
C ALA A 56 14.53 -1.68 -12.48
N ASP A 57 15.06 -2.06 -13.63
CA ASP A 57 15.04 -1.23 -14.85
C ASP A 57 13.63 -1.05 -15.42
N ILE A 58 12.77 -2.10 -15.34
CA ILE A 58 11.34 -1.95 -15.68
C ILE A 58 10.66 -0.99 -14.70
N SER A 59 10.97 -1.06 -13.40
CA SER A 59 10.42 -0.13 -12.40
C SER A 59 10.80 1.31 -12.71
N LEU A 60 12.07 1.57 -13.06
CA LEU A 60 12.54 2.89 -13.48
C LEU A 60 11.81 3.41 -14.73
N PHE A 61 11.43 2.54 -15.66
CA PHE A 61 10.63 2.94 -16.82
C PHE A 61 9.27 3.54 -16.40
N PHE A 62 8.61 2.97 -15.38
CA PHE A 62 7.36 3.52 -14.86
C PHE A 62 7.62 4.80 -14.05
N ASP A 63 8.63 4.84 -13.20
CA ASP A 63 8.96 6.00 -12.37
C ASP A 63 9.30 7.22 -13.22
N THR A 64 10.13 7.07 -14.25
CA THR A 64 10.50 8.17 -15.16
C THR A 64 9.35 8.69 -16.02
N LYS A 65 8.31 7.90 -16.22
CA LYS A 65 7.10 8.29 -16.95
C LYS A 65 6.01 8.88 -16.05
N THR A 66 6.14 8.69 -14.75
CA THR A 66 5.16 9.15 -13.76
C THR A 66 4.94 10.64 -13.80
N ASP A 67 5.98 11.46 -13.96
CA ASP A 67 5.86 12.92 -13.99
C ASP A 67 5.03 13.42 -15.17
N VAL A 68 5.18 12.80 -16.35
CA VAL A 68 4.47 13.20 -17.58
C VAL A 68 2.98 12.85 -17.49
N VAL A 69 2.66 11.66 -16.99
CA VAL A 69 1.26 11.20 -16.89
C VAL A 69 0.53 11.88 -15.73
N THR A 70 1.22 12.15 -14.62
CA THR A 70 0.66 12.91 -13.49
C THR A 70 0.24 14.31 -13.92
N LEU A 71 1.01 14.98 -14.79
CA LEU A 71 0.60 16.29 -15.37
C LEU A 71 -0.68 16.16 -16.20
N ALA A 72 -0.75 15.19 -17.11
CA ALA A 72 -1.92 14.97 -17.97
C ALA A 72 -3.19 14.58 -17.19
N VAL A 73 -3.05 13.79 -16.13
CA VAL A 73 -4.15 13.42 -15.22
C VAL A 73 -4.59 14.62 -14.37
N LYS A 74 -3.64 15.45 -13.90
CA LYS A 74 -3.94 16.69 -13.16
C LYS A 74 -4.63 17.72 -14.04
N GLU A 75 -4.22 17.92 -15.27
CA GLU A 75 -4.87 18.84 -16.21
C GLU A 75 -6.31 18.43 -16.53
N SER A 76 -6.58 17.13 -16.63
CA SER A 76 -7.95 16.63 -16.86
C SER A 76 -8.83 16.64 -15.61
N SER A 77 -8.26 16.59 -14.40
CA SER A 77 -8.97 16.65 -13.12
C SER A 77 -9.01 18.04 -12.50
N ALA A 78 -8.13 18.97 -12.89
CA ALA A 78 -8.02 20.33 -12.34
C ALA A 78 -9.25 21.23 -12.60
N ILE A 79 -10.22 20.75 -13.38
CA ILE A 79 -11.49 21.48 -13.62
C ILE A 79 -12.42 21.45 -12.40
N LEU A 80 -12.16 20.67 -11.35
CA LEU A 80 -13.14 20.42 -10.29
C LEU A 80 -12.63 20.39 -8.84
N VAL A 81 -11.35 20.65 -8.51
CA VAL A 81 -10.87 20.49 -7.13
C VAL A 81 -10.06 21.71 -6.66
N ASP A 82 -10.60 22.39 -5.66
CA ASP A 82 -9.92 23.44 -4.87
C ASP A 82 -8.71 22.84 -4.11
N ASP A 83 -7.59 23.53 -4.15
CA ASP A 83 -6.21 23.11 -3.79
C ASP A 83 -6.00 22.67 -2.31
N LYS A 84 -7.03 22.75 -1.47
CA LYS A 84 -6.94 22.46 -0.02
C LYS A 84 -7.10 20.98 0.38
N SER A 85 -7.52 20.11 -0.53
CA SER A 85 -7.77 18.69 -0.22
C SER A 85 -6.55 17.78 -0.32
N MET A 86 -5.41 18.25 -0.87
CA MET A 86 -4.22 17.43 -1.08
C MET A 86 -3.44 17.05 0.19
N PHE A 87 -3.65 17.74 1.32
CA PHE A 87 -2.85 17.50 2.55
C PHE A 87 -3.37 16.38 3.45
N ALA A 88 -4.61 15.93 3.29
CA ALA A 88 -5.20 14.87 4.12
C ALA A 88 -4.76 13.44 3.73
N SER A 89 -4.06 13.27 2.60
CA SER A 89 -3.79 11.93 2.02
C SER A 89 -2.51 11.24 2.52
N ASN A 90 -1.64 11.91 3.28
CA ASN A 90 -0.31 11.36 3.59
C ASN A 90 -0.30 10.14 4.52
N GLN A 91 -1.31 9.93 5.36
CA GLN A 91 -1.39 8.72 6.20
C GLN A 91 -1.92 7.51 5.43
N SER A 92 -2.85 7.72 4.50
CA SER A 92 -3.32 6.68 3.57
C SER A 92 -2.20 6.21 2.64
N TYR A 93 -1.29 7.11 2.24
CA TYR A 93 -0.14 6.76 1.38
C TYR A 93 0.82 5.75 2.01
N GLN A 94 1.04 5.79 3.32
CA GLN A 94 1.94 4.83 3.98
C GLN A 94 1.32 3.42 4.05
N GLN A 95 0.01 3.30 4.28
CA GLN A 95 -0.66 2.00 4.23
C GLN A 95 -0.75 1.45 2.79
N ILE A 96 -1.01 2.32 1.82
CA ILE A 96 -1.03 1.97 0.39
C ILE A 96 0.36 1.62 -0.11
N ALA A 97 1.42 2.30 0.35
CA ALA A 97 2.79 1.93 0.04
C ALA A 97 3.13 0.51 0.50
N HIS A 98 2.61 0.06 1.65
CA HIS A 98 2.75 -1.33 2.10
C HIS A 98 1.97 -2.33 1.25
N ILE A 99 0.77 -1.99 0.80
CA ILE A 99 -0.02 -2.82 -0.12
C ILE A 99 0.58 -2.78 -1.53
N SER A 100 1.13 -1.63 -1.94
CA SER A 100 1.67 -1.42 -3.28
C SER A 100 3.08 -1.92 -3.48
N SER A 101 3.90 -2.05 -2.43
CA SER A 101 5.22 -2.68 -2.53
C SER A 101 5.16 -4.17 -2.88
N ASN A 102 4.02 -4.83 -2.60
CA ASN A 102 3.76 -6.21 -3.02
C ASN A 102 2.95 -6.32 -4.33
N ALA A 103 2.49 -5.20 -4.90
CA ALA A 103 1.70 -5.14 -6.13
C ALA A 103 2.56 -4.84 -7.36
N GLU A 104 3.83 -5.24 -7.30
CA GLU A 104 4.80 -4.99 -8.36
C GLU A 104 4.42 -5.78 -9.62
N PHE A 105 4.14 -5.04 -10.68
CA PHE A 105 4.11 -5.49 -12.09
C PHE A 105 3.66 -6.93 -12.32
N PHE A 106 2.35 -7.19 -12.18
CA PHE A 106 1.75 -8.54 -12.31
C PHE A 106 2.01 -9.21 -13.66
N CYS A 107 2.53 -8.46 -14.63
CA CYS A 107 2.65 -8.87 -16.02
C CYS A 107 4.09 -9.09 -16.44
N VAL A 108 5.07 -8.97 -15.53
CA VAL A 108 6.48 -9.18 -15.88
C VAL A 108 6.72 -10.67 -16.11
N LYS A 109 7.22 -10.98 -17.30
CA LYS A 109 7.68 -12.30 -17.70
C LYS A 109 9.19 -12.23 -17.93
N PHE A 110 9.85 -13.36 -17.85
CA PHE A 110 11.30 -13.51 -18.04
C PHE A 110 11.60 -14.50 -19.14
N THR A 111 12.70 -14.25 -19.86
CA THR A 111 13.35 -15.28 -20.67
C THR A 111 14.15 -16.24 -19.81
N ASP A 112 14.59 -17.36 -20.39
CA ASP A 112 15.63 -18.17 -19.76
C ASP A 112 16.90 -17.34 -19.58
N SER A 113 17.63 -17.61 -18.49
CA SER A 113 18.90 -16.94 -18.22
C SER A 113 19.99 -17.42 -19.20
N TYR A 114 20.78 -16.48 -19.72
CA TYR A 114 21.98 -16.76 -20.48
C TYR A 114 23.22 -16.50 -19.62
N TYR A 115 24.14 -17.46 -19.59
CA TYR A 115 25.41 -17.33 -18.89
C TYR A 115 26.56 -17.16 -19.90
N ASP A 116 27.24 -16.00 -19.83
CA ASP A 116 28.46 -15.75 -20.60
C ASP A 116 29.68 -16.14 -19.79
N LYS A 117 30.34 -17.21 -20.20
CA LYS A 117 31.58 -17.72 -19.56
C LYS A 117 32.76 -16.77 -19.63
N LYS A 118 32.78 -15.82 -20.60
CA LYS A 118 33.90 -14.89 -20.75
C LYS A 118 33.85 -13.76 -19.73
N SER A 119 32.65 -13.26 -19.47
CA SER A 119 32.42 -12.17 -18.51
C SER A 119 32.00 -12.68 -17.12
N ASP A 120 31.79 -13.99 -16.95
CA ASP A 120 31.25 -14.61 -15.72
C ASP A 120 29.92 -13.93 -15.28
N THR A 121 29.02 -13.69 -16.26
CA THR A 121 27.82 -12.90 -16.06
C THR A 121 26.58 -13.63 -16.57
N TYR A 122 25.51 -13.60 -15.79
CA TYR A 122 24.18 -14.00 -16.19
C TYR A 122 23.42 -12.82 -16.76
N SER A 123 22.73 -13.01 -17.88
CA SER A 123 21.81 -12.03 -18.47
C SER A 123 20.40 -12.60 -18.52
N VAL A 124 19.40 -11.79 -18.23
CA VAL A 124 17.97 -12.12 -18.32
C VAL A 124 17.24 -10.93 -18.93
N LEU A 125 16.35 -11.20 -19.86
CA LEU A 125 15.42 -10.17 -20.35
C LEU A 125 14.09 -10.31 -19.57
N ALA A 126 13.69 -9.24 -18.90
CA ALA A 126 12.34 -9.08 -18.38
C ALA A 126 11.48 -8.32 -19.39
N TYR A 127 10.22 -8.71 -19.56
CA TYR A 127 9.32 -8.05 -20.49
C TYR A 127 7.87 -8.04 -20.01
N ILE A 128 7.14 -7.01 -20.45
CA ILE A 128 5.70 -6.86 -20.29
C ILE A 128 5.09 -6.76 -21.69
N ASN A 129 4.19 -7.68 -22.05
CA ASN A 129 3.37 -7.51 -23.24
C ASN A 129 2.30 -6.44 -22.95
N LYS A 130 2.31 -5.34 -23.73
CA LYS A 130 1.45 -4.19 -23.49
C LYS A 130 -0.03 -4.52 -23.59
N LYS A 131 -0.42 -5.36 -24.54
CA LYS A 131 -1.82 -5.78 -24.73
C LYS A 131 -2.33 -6.64 -23.56
N ASP A 132 -1.54 -7.65 -23.16
CA ASP A 132 -1.90 -8.52 -22.03
C ASP A 132 -1.98 -7.70 -20.75
N ALA A 133 -1.02 -6.80 -20.52
CA ALA A 133 -0.97 -5.94 -19.36
C ALA A 133 -2.18 -5.02 -19.30
N ALA A 134 -2.52 -4.34 -20.40
CA ALA A 134 -3.70 -3.46 -20.45
C ALA A 134 -5.00 -4.21 -20.08
N GLN A 135 -5.17 -5.45 -20.55
CA GLN A 135 -6.33 -6.26 -20.18
C GLN A 135 -6.37 -6.56 -18.68
N ILE A 136 -5.23 -6.93 -18.08
CA ILE A 136 -5.14 -7.26 -16.65
C ILE A 136 -5.37 -6.01 -15.80
N TYR A 137 -4.74 -4.87 -16.14
CA TYR A 137 -4.95 -3.61 -15.42
C TYR A 137 -6.40 -3.15 -15.53
N THR A 138 -6.99 -3.16 -16.73
CA THR A 138 -8.41 -2.80 -16.92
C THR A 138 -9.34 -3.66 -16.07
N ALA A 139 -9.15 -4.98 -16.04
CA ALA A 139 -9.98 -5.87 -15.22
C ALA A 139 -9.86 -5.54 -13.72
N ARG A 140 -8.65 -5.25 -13.23
CA ARG A 140 -8.40 -4.86 -11.84
C ARG A 140 -8.97 -3.49 -11.50
N ILE A 141 -8.82 -2.51 -12.39
CA ILE A 141 -9.42 -1.18 -12.23
C ILE A 141 -10.94 -1.31 -12.11
N ASN A 142 -11.58 -2.07 -12.99
CA ASN A 142 -13.04 -2.27 -12.94
C ASN A 142 -13.48 -2.91 -11.62
N ALA A 143 -12.80 -3.95 -11.15
CA ALA A 143 -13.12 -4.61 -9.88
C ALA A 143 -12.93 -3.66 -8.67
N LEU A 144 -11.92 -2.79 -8.70
CA LEU A 144 -11.74 -1.76 -7.67
C LEU A 144 -12.86 -0.72 -7.75
N MET A 145 -13.23 -0.26 -8.95
CA MET A 145 -14.30 0.71 -9.14
C MET A 145 -15.66 0.17 -8.67
N ASP A 146 -15.98 -1.10 -8.95
CA ASP A 146 -17.18 -1.75 -8.44
C ASP A 146 -17.22 -1.77 -6.90
N SER A 147 -16.10 -2.05 -6.27
CA SER A 147 -15.96 -2.02 -4.81
C SER A 147 -16.10 -0.60 -4.26
N ILE A 148 -15.48 0.39 -4.89
CA ILE A 148 -15.59 1.81 -4.55
C ILE A 148 -17.04 2.28 -4.61
N GLU A 149 -17.75 1.99 -5.70
CA GLU A 149 -19.17 2.35 -5.85
C GLU A 149 -20.05 1.65 -4.81
N THR A 150 -19.74 0.42 -4.45
CA THR A 150 -20.44 -0.30 -3.37
C THR A 150 -20.30 0.43 -2.04
N TYR A 151 -19.09 0.83 -1.65
CA TYR A 151 -18.87 1.59 -0.41
C TYR A 151 -19.49 2.99 -0.45
N ARG A 152 -19.45 3.68 -1.59
CA ARG A 152 -20.12 4.98 -1.78
C ARG A 152 -21.65 4.85 -1.68
N PHE A 153 -22.22 3.82 -2.30
CA PHE A 153 -23.65 3.52 -2.20
C PHE A 153 -24.07 3.23 -0.76
N TYR A 154 -23.28 2.40 -0.04
CA TYR A 154 -23.49 2.17 1.38
C TYR A 154 -23.46 3.47 2.18
N ALA A 155 -22.43 4.28 2.01
CA ALA A 155 -22.27 5.55 2.73
C ALA A 155 -23.43 6.53 2.47
N LYS A 156 -23.96 6.56 1.26
CA LYS A 156 -25.10 7.43 0.89
C LYS A 156 -26.41 7.00 1.58
N ASN A 157 -26.58 5.71 1.85
CA ASN A 157 -27.81 5.15 2.43
C ASN A 157 -27.69 4.88 3.94
N GLU A 158 -26.50 4.98 4.50
CA GLU A 158 -26.25 4.81 5.94
C GLU A 158 -26.78 6.02 6.73
N LYS A 159 -27.53 5.75 7.79
CA LYS A 159 -28.12 6.78 8.65
C LYS A 159 -27.14 7.29 9.71
N GLU A 160 -26.20 6.44 10.10
CA GLU A 160 -25.18 6.79 11.07
C GLU A 160 -23.97 7.43 10.35
N PRO A 161 -23.76 8.76 10.50
CA PRO A 161 -22.73 9.47 9.75
C PRO A 161 -21.31 8.92 9.97
N PHE A 162 -21.02 8.42 11.18
CA PHE A 162 -19.71 7.85 11.47
C PHE A 162 -19.44 6.58 10.67
N LEU A 163 -20.43 5.71 10.52
CA LEU A 163 -20.34 4.49 9.70
C LEU A 163 -20.25 4.83 8.21
N ALA A 164 -21.01 5.84 7.76
CA ALA A 164 -20.90 6.34 6.40
C ALA A 164 -19.48 6.85 6.07
N ILE A 165 -18.86 7.59 6.99
CA ILE A 165 -17.48 8.08 6.86
C ILE A 165 -16.49 6.91 6.84
N ALA A 166 -16.67 5.88 7.66
CA ALA A 166 -15.84 4.68 7.65
C ALA A 166 -15.91 3.96 6.29
N ALA A 167 -17.10 3.86 5.68
CA ALA A 167 -17.26 3.30 4.35
C ALA A 167 -16.54 4.13 3.27
N LEU A 168 -16.67 5.48 3.30
CA LEU A 168 -15.94 6.34 2.36
C LEU A 168 -14.41 6.30 2.57
N ARG A 169 -13.94 6.03 3.78
CA ARG A 169 -12.51 5.81 4.04
C ARG A 169 -12.02 4.55 3.33
N LYS A 170 -12.78 3.44 3.39
CA LYS A 170 -12.48 2.21 2.63
C LYS A 170 -12.50 2.47 1.12
N ALA A 171 -13.50 3.21 0.63
CA ALA A 171 -13.55 3.63 -0.77
C ALA A 171 -12.30 4.42 -1.18
N GLN A 172 -11.81 5.33 -0.33
CA GLN A 172 -10.64 6.16 -0.62
C GLN A 172 -9.34 5.35 -0.69
N VAL A 173 -9.17 4.34 0.16
CA VAL A 173 -8.01 3.42 0.07
C VAL A 173 -8.00 2.67 -1.27
N LEU A 174 -9.16 2.14 -1.67
CA LEU A 174 -9.30 1.46 -2.97
C LEU A 174 -9.12 2.42 -4.14
N ALA A 175 -9.59 3.66 -4.01
CA ALA A 175 -9.44 4.72 -5.01
C ALA A 175 -7.97 5.03 -5.29
N SER A 176 -7.13 5.16 -4.26
CA SER A 176 -5.69 5.40 -4.44
C SER A 176 -4.99 4.24 -5.16
N LEU A 177 -5.43 3.00 -4.92
CA LEU A 177 -4.92 1.84 -5.67
C LEU A 177 -5.40 1.84 -7.13
N ALA A 178 -6.67 2.20 -7.37
CA ALA A 178 -7.23 2.33 -8.70
C ALA A 178 -6.50 3.43 -9.51
N GLU A 179 -6.22 4.59 -8.90
CA GLU A 179 -5.44 5.66 -9.53
C GLU A 179 -4.05 5.16 -9.95
N LYS A 180 -3.35 4.41 -9.09
CA LYS A 180 -2.05 3.83 -9.44
C LYS A 180 -2.16 2.88 -10.63
N TYR A 181 -3.19 2.04 -10.67
CA TYR A 181 -3.38 1.12 -11.80
C TYR A 181 -3.77 1.85 -13.09
N ILE A 182 -4.62 2.87 -13.03
CA ILE A 182 -4.95 3.74 -14.17
C ILE A 182 -3.69 4.43 -14.69
N HIS A 183 -2.86 4.94 -13.79
CA HIS A 183 -1.59 5.56 -14.13
C HIS A 183 -0.66 4.58 -14.87
N ASN A 184 -0.45 3.38 -14.34
CA ASN A 184 0.38 2.37 -14.96
C ASN A 184 -0.15 1.94 -16.34
N GLU A 185 -1.47 1.73 -16.47
CA GLU A 185 -2.08 1.39 -17.75
C GLU A 185 -1.91 2.52 -18.79
N THR A 186 -2.07 3.77 -18.38
CA THR A 186 -1.85 4.94 -19.26
C THR A 186 -0.40 5.04 -19.73
N ILE A 187 0.57 4.63 -18.91
CA ILE A 187 1.99 4.53 -19.34
C ILE A 187 2.18 3.42 -20.38
N ILE A 188 1.52 2.27 -20.17
CA ILE A 188 1.61 1.09 -21.04
C ILE A 188 0.92 1.38 -22.39
N VAL A 189 -0.29 1.94 -22.36
CA VAL A 189 -1.12 2.25 -23.53
C VAL A 189 -1.67 3.68 -23.41
N PRO A 190 -0.89 4.70 -23.85
CA PRO A 190 -1.29 6.10 -23.72
C PRO A 190 -2.63 6.46 -24.39
N SER A 191 -3.03 5.74 -25.43
CA SER A 191 -4.32 5.92 -26.12
C SER A 191 -5.53 5.61 -25.23
N ASP A 192 -5.35 4.83 -24.16
CA ASP A 192 -6.43 4.39 -23.28
C ASP A 192 -6.75 5.42 -22.17
N SER A 193 -6.01 6.52 -22.08
CA SER A 193 -6.21 7.56 -21.06
C SER A 193 -7.65 8.09 -20.99
N ALA A 194 -8.32 8.24 -22.12
CA ALA A 194 -9.72 8.70 -22.18
C ALA A 194 -10.72 7.71 -21.57
N LYS A 195 -10.41 6.41 -21.56
CA LYS A 195 -11.25 5.32 -21.06
C LYS A 195 -11.54 5.44 -19.56
N PHE A 196 -10.60 5.99 -18.80
CA PHE A 196 -10.65 6.07 -17.33
C PHE A 196 -11.13 7.42 -16.79
N GLN A 197 -11.51 8.36 -17.64
CA GLN A 197 -11.95 9.70 -17.21
C GLN A 197 -13.11 9.66 -16.21
N ASN A 198 -14.09 8.77 -16.42
CA ASN A 198 -15.22 8.63 -15.49
C ASN A 198 -14.77 8.02 -14.15
N ALA A 199 -13.87 7.03 -14.16
CA ALA A 199 -13.32 6.45 -12.94
C ALA A 199 -12.56 7.53 -12.13
N LEU A 200 -11.71 8.32 -12.77
CA LEU A 200 -10.98 9.42 -12.12
C LEU A 200 -11.91 10.49 -11.54
N LYS A 201 -13.00 10.85 -12.27
CA LYS A 201 -14.01 11.78 -11.72
C LYS A 201 -14.70 11.20 -10.48
N THR A 202 -15.09 9.94 -10.51
CA THR A 202 -15.69 9.26 -9.35
C THR A 202 -14.74 9.27 -8.15
N ILE A 203 -13.48 8.92 -8.36
CA ILE A 203 -12.44 8.90 -7.32
C ILE A 203 -12.27 10.28 -6.71
N ALA A 204 -12.21 11.34 -7.52
CA ALA A 204 -12.03 12.73 -7.07
C ALA A 204 -13.19 13.25 -6.20
N LEU A 205 -14.38 12.65 -6.26
CA LEU A 205 -15.52 13.04 -5.43
C LEU A 205 -15.42 12.53 -3.98
N ILE A 206 -14.75 11.41 -3.74
CA ILE A 206 -14.74 10.72 -2.44
C ILE A 206 -14.24 11.60 -1.28
N PRO A 207 -13.12 12.36 -1.40
CA PRO A 207 -12.68 13.24 -0.34
C PRO A 207 -13.71 14.32 0.04
N ASN A 208 -14.40 14.87 -0.97
CA ASN A 208 -15.42 15.90 -0.76
C ASN A 208 -16.67 15.31 -0.08
N GLU A 209 -17.13 14.13 -0.50
CA GLU A 209 -18.23 13.40 0.13
C GLU A 209 -17.90 13.12 1.61
N ARG A 210 -16.67 12.66 1.92
CA ARG A 210 -16.21 12.42 3.28
C ARG A 210 -16.16 13.70 4.10
N THR A 211 -15.64 14.78 3.55
CA THR A 211 -15.55 16.08 4.23
C THR A 211 -16.95 16.64 4.52
N ALA A 212 -17.89 16.49 3.59
CA ALA A 212 -19.27 16.92 3.78
C ALA A 212 -19.94 16.18 4.96
N LEU A 213 -19.73 14.87 5.08
CA LEU A 213 -20.25 14.06 6.20
C LEU A 213 -19.60 14.43 7.55
N LYS A 214 -18.32 14.79 7.58
CA LYS A 214 -17.62 15.20 8.80
C LYS A 214 -18.10 16.55 9.35
N LYS A 215 -18.63 17.38 8.47
CA LYS A 215 -19.07 18.73 8.83
C LYS A 215 -20.19 18.69 9.88
N GLY A 216 -19.91 19.24 11.03
CA GLY A 216 -20.86 19.29 12.15
C GLY A 216 -20.77 18.11 13.12
N LEU A 217 -19.94 17.09 12.84
CA LEU A 217 -19.69 16.03 13.81
C LEU A 217 -18.75 16.54 14.92
N THR A 218 -19.22 16.44 16.15
CA THR A 218 -18.47 16.85 17.33
C THR A 218 -18.23 15.66 18.26
N PHE A 219 -17.05 15.63 18.86
CA PHE A 219 -16.62 14.55 19.75
C PHE A 219 -16.26 15.10 21.12
N SER A 220 -16.70 14.45 22.17
CA SER A 220 -16.12 14.58 23.51
C SER A 220 -15.21 13.39 23.81
N ILE A 221 -14.22 13.58 24.67
CA ILE A 221 -13.25 12.55 25.03
C ILE A 221 -13.27 12.40 26.55
N SER A 222 -13.33 11.18 27.03
CA SER A 222 -13.21 10.83 28.46
C SER A 222 -12.26 9.66 28.64
N ILE A 223 -11.49 9.67 29.72
CA ILE A 223 -10.65 8.57 30.18
C ILE A 223 -11.26 8.05 31.47
N ILE A 224 -11.48 6.73 31.57
CA ILE A 224 -12.11 6.13 32.78
C ILE A 224 -11.18 6.29 33.97
N GLN A 225 -9.89 6.02 33.79
CA GLN A 225 -8.89 6.16 34.84
C GLN A 225 -8.54 7.63 35.06
N LYS A 226 -8.83 8.16 36.24
CA LYS A 226 -8.53 9.58 36.58
C LYS A 226 -7.09 9.79 37.07
N GLU A 227 -6.15 9.05 36.53
CA GLU A 227 -4.74 9.19 36.88
C GLU A 227 -4.05 10.13 35.89
N LYS A 228 -3.38 11.18 36.41
CA LYS A 228 -2.67 12.20 35.61
C LYS A 228 -1.69 11.62 34.58
N ARG A 229 -1.16 10.42 34.86
CA ARG A 229 -0.23 9.76 33.94
C ARG A 229 -0.86 9.39 32.58
N PHE A 230 -2.19 9.29 32.49
CA PHE A 230 -2.92 9.01 31.24
C PHE A 230 -3.43 10.26 30.52
N ASP A 231 -3.34 11.47 31.12
CA ASP A 231 -3.74 12.74 30.48
C ASP A 231 -3.14 12.93 29.06
N PRO A 232 -1.90 12.50 28.78
CA PRO A 232 -1.35 12.58 27.43
C PRO A 232 -2.12 11.81 26.35
N LEU A 233 -2.93 10.82 26.72
CA LEU A 233 -3.76 10.06 25.78
C LEU A 233 -4.93 10.91 25.29
N PHE A 234 -5.52 11.74 26.16
CA PHE A 234 -6.55 12.70 25.81
C PHE A 234 -6.06 13.63 24.68
N SER A 235 -4.92 14.29 24.90
CA SER A 235 -4.36 15.22 23.90
C SER A 235 -3.96 14.51 22.60
N THR A 236 -3.56 13.23 22.69
CA THR A 236 -3.25 12.42 21.50
C THR A 236 -4.51 12.17 20.67
N VAL A 237 -5.60 11.72 21.30
CA VAL A 237 -6.88 11.47 20.61
C VAL A 237 -7.46 12.76 20.06
N ALA A 238 -7.43 13.86 20.83
CA ALA A 238 -7.87 15.18 20.35
C ALA A 238 -7.10 15.61 19.09
N SER A 239 -5.78 15.45 19.10
CA SER A 239 -4.94 15.76 17.92
C SER A 239 -5.23 14.87 16.71
N ILE A 240 -5.58 13.59 16.92
CA ILE A 240 -5.98 12.70 15.83
C ILE A 240 -7.30 13.17 15.21
N LEU A 241 -8.28 13.49 16.05
CA LEU A 241 -9.57 14.01 15.59
C LEU A 241 -9.42 15.30 14.78
N GLU A 242 -8.63 16.26 15.29
CA GLU A 242 -8.36 17.53 14.61
C GLU A 242 -7.69 17.33 13.27
N LYS A 243 -6.65 16.50 13.21
CA LYS A 243 -5.97 16.15 11.95
C LYS A 243 -6.89 15.48 10.94
N ASP A 244 -7.84 14.67 11.40
CA ASP A 244 -8.83 14.01 10.54
C ASP A 244 -10.03 14.94 10.21
N GLY A 245 -10.03 16.19 10.70
CA GLY A 245 -11.01 17.23 10.38
C GLY A 245 -12.31 17.14 11.20
N TYR A 246 -12.29 16.51 12.37
CA TYR A 246 -13.40 16.50 13.31
C TYR A 246 -13.28 17.64 14.33
N ALA A 247 -14.42 18.08 14.89
CA ALA A 247 -14.44 19.08 15.95
C ALA A 247 -14.49 18.40 17.33
N TYR A 248 -13.73 18.96 18.28
CA TYR A 248 -13.82 18.60 19.69
C TYR A 248 -14.81 19.54 20.38
N ALA A 249 -15.68 18.98 21.23
CA ALA A 249 -16.62 19.70 22.06
C ALA A 249 -16.65 19.12 23.49
N VAL A 250 -16.64 19.99 24.50
CA VAL A 250 -16.72 19.56 25.91
C VAL A 250 -18.15 19.17 26.27
N GLU A 251 -19.11 19.95 25.75
CA GLU A 251 -20.56 19.77 26.04
C GLU A 251 -21.32 19.58 24.72
N ASN A 252 -22.41 18.83 24.80
CA ASN A 252 -23.32 18.58 23.69
C ASN A 252 -22.64 17.98 22.45
N ALA A 253 -21.58 17.19 22.64
CA ALA A 253 -20.96 16.45 21.56
C ALA A 253 -21.91 15.36 21.02
N LEU A 254 -21.94 15.21 19.70
CA LEU A 254 -22.73 14.15 19.03
C LEU A 254 -22.18 12.75 19.30
N TYR A 255 -20.87 12.69 19.56
CA TYR A 255 -20.19 11.43 19.85
C TYR A 255 -19.35 11.54 21.12
N ARG A 256 -19.29 10.46 21.87
CA ARG A 256 -18.45 10.36 23.04
C ARG A 256 -17.41 9.26 22.87
N ILE A 257 -16.15 9.62 22.93
CA ILE A 257 -15.01 8.69 22.95
C ILE A 257 -14.67 8.38 24.39
N ILE A 258 -14.69 7.11 24.73
CA ILE A 258 -14.33 6.59 26.05
C ILE A 258 -13.05 5.79 25.89
N LEU A 259 -12.01 6.19 26.63
CA LEU A 259 -10.74 5.47 26.74
C LEU A 259 -10.72 4.73 28.07
N ASP A 260 -10.62 3.41 28.01
CA ASP A 260 -10.36 2.56 29.16
C ASP A 260 -8.93 2.02 29.07
N VAL A 261 -8.08 2.47 30.01
CA VAL A 261 -6.66 2.10 30.03
C VAL A 261 -6.41 1.29 31.29
N SER A 262 -5.97 0.06 31.15
CA SER A 262 -5.52 -0.73 32.29
C SER A 262 -4.03 -1.06 32.17
N CYS A 263 -3.36 -1.14 33.31
CA CYS A 263 -1.96 -1.54 33.40
C CYS A 263 -1.80 -2.53 34.54
N LEU A 264 -1.56 -3.80 34.20
CA LEU A 264 -1.23 -4.82 35.20
C LEU A 264 0.24 -4.64 35.60
N GLU A 265 0.48 -4.39 36.89
CA GLU A 265 1.82 -4.28 37.46
C GLU A 265 2.41 -5.68 37.69
N GLU A 266 3.65 -5.88 37.24
CA GLU A 266 4.40 -7.11 37.40
C GLU A 266 5.76 -6.74 38.03
N GLY A 267 5.96 -7.08 39.30
CA GLY A 267 7.24 -6.92 40.00
C GLY A 267 8.08 -8.19 39.87
N TYR A 268 9.34 -8.04 39.44
CA TYR A 268 10.32 -9.10 39.40
C TYR A 268 11.65 -8.58 39.99
N ASP A 269 12.52 -9.48 40.44
CA ASP A 269 13.86 -9.12 40.91
C ASP A 269 14.69 -8.36 39.87
N ALA A 270 14.34 -8.54 38.59
CA ALA A 270 15.00 -7.90 37.44
C ALA A 270 14.46 -6.50 37.09
N GLY A 271 13.46 -5.95 37.81
CA GLY A 271 12.91 -4.62 37.55
C GLY A 271 11.39 -4.53 37.63
N ASN A 272 10.89 -3.32 37.39
CA ASN A 272 9.46 -3.02 37.41
C ASN A 272 8.88 -3.09 35.99
N PHE A 273 7.79 -3.79 35.83
CA PHE A 273 7.11 -3.99 34.55
C PHE A 273 5.64 -3.64 34.68
N VAL A 274 5.07 -3.14 33.60
CA VAL A 274 3.63 -2.99 33.41
C VAL A 274 3.18 -3.65 32.13
N ARG A 275 2.01 -4.25 32.13
CA ARG A 275 1.38 -4.79 30.93
C ARG A 275 0.15 -3.95 30.63
N PRO A 276 0.25 -3.00 29.69
CA PRO A 276 -0.87 -2.11 29.37
C PRO A 276 -1.89 -2.80 28.46
N SER A 277 -3.15 -2.40 28.58
CA SER A 277 -4.19 -2.59 27.60
C SER A 277 -4.97 -1.30 27.40
N LEU A 278 -5.57 -1.16 26.25
CA LEU A 278 -6.39 -0.03 25.85
C LEU A 278 -7.65 -0.54 25.18
N ASP A 279 -8.79 -0.06 25.66
CA ASP A 279 -10.08 -0.19 25.00
C ASP A 279 -10.62 1.21 24.70
N VAL A 280 -11.02 1.42 23.45
CA VAL A 280 -11.63 2.66 22.97
C VAL A 280 -13.02 2.34 22.46
N LEU A 281 -14.01 3.04 23.00
CA LEU A 281 -15.41 2.94 22.59
C LEU A 281 -15.89 4.31 22.11
N ILE A 282 -16.50 4.37 20.94
CA ILE A 282 -17.20 5.57 20.47
C ILE A 282 -18.70 5.30 20.52
N LEU A 283 -19.41 6.14 21.27
CA LEU A 283 -20.87 6.12 21.39
C LEU A 283 -21.46 7.31 20.63
N ASN A 284 -22.58 7.09 19.95
CA ASN A 284 -23.40 8.17 19.41
C ASN A 284 -24.24 8.84 20.54
N ASN A 285 -25.03 9.86 20.21
CA ASN A 285 -25.87 10.59 21.16
C ASN A 285 -27.02 9.74 21.74
N ALA A 286 -27.38 8.61 21.09
CA ALA A 286 -28.32 7.63 21.62
C ALA A 286 -27.68 6.66 22.63
N GLY A 287 -26.35 6.72 22.79
CA GLY A 287 -25.57 5.81 23.65
C GLY A 287 -25.23 4.47 22.98
N GLU A 288 -25.42 4.36 21.66
CA GLU A 288 -25.10 3.15 20.91
C GLU A 288 -23.63 3.16 20.50
N GLY A 289 -22.96 2.00 20.59
CA GLY A 289 -21.57 1.82 20.16
C GLY A 289 -21.45 1.83 18.63
N VAL A 290 -20.74 2.80 18.08
CA VAL A 290 -20.52 2.93 16.63
C VAL A 290 -19.11 2.54 16.21
N TYR A 291 -18.18 2.43 17.17
CA TYR A 291 -16.80 2.01 16.92
C TYR A 291 -16.18 1.45 18.21
N THR A 292 -15.39 0.41 18.05
CA THR A 292 -14.59 -0.17 19.13
C THR A 292 -13.16 -0.42 18.64
N TYR A 293 -12.19 -0.13 19.49
CA TYR A 293 -10.79 -0.48 19.25
C TYR A 293 -10.21 -1.05 20.55
N SER A 294 -9.65 -2.25 20.52
CA SER A 294 -9.10 -2.94 21.69
C SER A 294 -7.71 -3.46 21.40
N LYS A 295 -6.77 -3.21 22.31
CA LYS A 295 -5.41 -3.71 22.18
C LYS A 295 -4.76 -4.01 23.52
N ALA A 296 -4.21 -5.22 23.61
CA ALA A 296 -3.30 -5.62 24.66
C ALA A 296 -1.85 -5.48 24.18
N TYR A 297 -0.99 -4.91 25.00
CA TYR A 297 0.41 -4.67 24.64
C TYR A 297 1.33 -5.68 25.37
N ALA A 298 2.46 -5.96 24.77
CA ALA A 298 3.53 -6.66 25.46
C ALA A 298 4.01 -5.84 26.67
N ARG A 299 4.45 -6.52 27.71
CA ARG A 299 4.98 -5.89 28.92
C ARG A 299 6.04 -4.84 28.61
N VAL A 300 6.06 -3.78 29.38
CA VAL A 300 6.96 -2.64 29.28
C VAL A 300 7.71 -2.50 30.58
N GLY A 301 9.04 -2.48 30.54
CA GLY A 301 9.90 -2.38 31.72
C GLY A 301 10.47 -0.98 31.94
N GLY A 302 10.80 -0.70 33.21
CA GLY A 302 11.52 0.51 33.64
C GLY A 302 12.39 0.24 34.86
N LYS A 303 13.37 1.13 35.10
CA LYS A 303 14.16 1.08 36.34
C LYS A 303 13.28 1.38 37.57
N THR A 304 12.23 2.18 37.36
CA THR A 304 11.19 2.44 38.34
C THR A 304 9.82 2.14 37.72
N LEU A 305 8.80 1.93 38.56
CA LEU A 305 7.44 1.71 38.12
C LEU A 305 6.92 2.91 37.29
N GLU A 306 7.24 4.13 37.71
CA GLU A 306 6.89 5.36 36.98
C GLU A 306 7.49 5.42 35.56
N GLN A 307 8.73 4.98 35.42
CA GLN A 307 9.35 4.86 34.07
C GLN A 307 8.67 3.79 33.22
N ALA A 308 8.26 2.68 33.80
CA ALA A 308 7.52 1.65 33.08
C ALA A 308 6.17 2.19 32.58
N TYR A 309 5.44 2.93 33.41
CA TYR A 309 4.20 3.60 33.02
C TYR A 309 4.41 4.65 31.92
N THR A 310 5.43 5.52 32.04
CA THR A 310 5.74 6.53 31.02
C THR A 310 6.00 5.89 29.65
N ARG A 311 6.75 4.80 29.63
CA ARG A 311 7.01 4.04 28.40
C ARG A 311 5.75 3.36 27.85
N ALA A 312 4.89 2.84 28.74
CA ALA A 312 3.61 2.25 28.36
C ALA A 312 2.69 3.29 27.70
N VAL A 313 2.53 4.47 28.30
CA VAL A 313 1.77 5.57 27.73
C VAL A 313 2.33 6.01 26.38
N THR A 314 3.66 6.10 26.24
CA THR A 314 4.32 6.42 24.96
C THR A 314 3.96 5.39 23.88
N LYS A 315 3.98 4.10 24.23
CA LYS A 315 3.64 3.02 23.30
C LYS A 315 2.17 3.06 22.88
N ILE A 316 1.26 3.32 23.83
CA ILE A 316 -0.17 3.51 23.54
C ILE A 316 -0.37 4.72 22.61
N LYS A 317 0.30 5.85 22.87
CA LYS A 317 0.22 7.05 22.01
C LYS A 317 0.64 6.76 20.57
N GLN A 318 1.77 6.09 20.38
CA GLN A 318 2.26 5.71 19.05
C GLN A 318 1.27 4.79 18.33
N ASP A 319 0.69 3.86 19.05
CA ASP A 319 -0.29 2.94 18.50
C ASP A 319 -1.59 3.65 18.10
N LEU A 320 -2.12 4.52 18.96
CA LEU A 320 -3.29 5.36 18.64
C LEU A 320 -3.04 6.21 17.39
N GLN A 321 -1.87 6.83 17.27
CA GLN A 321 -1.51 7.66 16.11
C GLN A 321 -1.47 6.87 14.80
N THR A 322 -1.18 5.58 14.88
CA THR A 322 -1.05 4.71 13.69
C THR A 322 -2.36 4.01 13.34
N ASN A 323 -3.08 3.53 14.35
CA ASN A 323 -4.15 2.55 14.16
C ASN A 323 -5.55 3.06 14.55
N PHE A 324 -5.66 4.05 15.45
CA PHE A 324 -6.97 4.56 15.85
C PHE A 324 -7.65 5.30 14.70
N LEU A 325 -8.87 4.92 14.38
CA LEU A 325 -9.64 5.38 13.22
C LEU A 325 -8.97 5.08 11.85
N ALA A 326 -7.97 4.21 11.80
CA ALA A 326 -7.31 3.85 10.54
C ALA A 326 -8.07 2.76 9.77
N GLU A 327 -8.95 1.99 10.42
CA GLU A 327 -9.74 0.89 9.84
C GLU A 327 -11.06 1.37 9.21
#